data_027e20579e307f41a4de99a1a3a81643
#
_entry.id   027e20579e307f41a4de99a1a3a81643
#
_cell.length_a   1.000
_cell.length_b   1.000
_cell.length_c   1.000
_cell.angle_alpha   90.00
_cell.angle_beta   90.00
_cell.angle_gamma   90.00
#
_symmetry.space_group_name_H-M   'P 1'
#
loop_
_entity.id
_entity.type
_entity.pdbx_description
1 polymer ?
#
loop_
_entity_poly.entity_id
_entity_poly.type
_entity_poly.pdbx_seq_one_letter_code
_entity_poly.pdbx_strand_id
1 'polypeptide(L)'
;MNRAGAPHIAWALLAALIVGCGSSQSAPAQEPSLTTLSRPPASPDLLRAERLLAEGKVPEAKRLFEQALADNPSDVRALLDLGLALEASGDWASAEKAYRRATTLDPNFAEAFNNLGVLLREAGKLPEATEMLERAVALDPALVAARFNLALSYEEQGKLGEAEREYLETIDRLPGDPVPRINLAMMLLGAGQPEDAVEQLRAARPMVRGDVLLSIAVGEGLRRAGLPAEATPVLQTALRQAPEPPPTELLAELALAQYASGDLDAAEASMRRAVGQNELDPALQYAYGSILAKQGQLGKARAHLRRAVKLDPDGPYAERASARLETLKN
;
A
#
# COMPACT_ATOMS: atom_id res chain seq x y z
N MET A 1 -0.38 13.55 -28.47
CA MET A 1 -1.54 12.69 -28.22
C MET A 1 -1.51 12.37 -26.73
N ASN A 2 -2.31 13.12 -25.95
CA ASN A 2 -2.34 13.03 -24.49
C ASN A 2 -3.12 11.79 -24.04
N ARG A 3 -2.45 10.81 -23.45
CA ARG A 3 -3.13 9.79 -22.64
C ARG A 3 -3.22 10.33 -21.20
N ALA A 4 -4.36 10.94 -20.88
CA ALA A 4 -4.71 11.29 -19.52
C ALA A 4 -4.87 9.99 -18.71
N GLY A 5 -3.93 9.73 -17.79
CA GLY A 5 -4.02 8.63 -16.84
C GLY A 5 -5.27 8.78 -15.97
N ALA A 6 -5.95 7.67 -15.72
CA ALA A 6 -7.07 7.62 -14.79
C ALA A 6 -6.58 7.94 -13.38
N PRO A 7 -7.21 8.85 -12.63
CA PRO A 7 -6.85 9.06 -11.23
C PRO A 7 -7.28 7.85 -10.40
N HIS A 8 -6.36 7.37 -9.60
CA HIS A 8 -6.48 6.16 -8.80
C HIS A 8 -7.14 6.49 -7.45
N ILE A 9 -8.35 6.01 -7.21
CA ILE A 9 -9.04 6.14 -5.91
C ILE A 9 -8.36 5.27 -4.83
N ALA A 10 -7.69 4.19 -5.23
CA ALA A 10 -7.13 3.20 -4.31
C ALA A 10 -5.67 3.45 -3.88
N TRP A 11 -4.91 4.27 -4.60
CA TRP A 11 -3.47 4.42 -4.33
C TRP A 11 -3.13 5.09 -3.00
N ALA A 12 -3.91 6.07 -2.56
CA ALA A 12 -3.63 6.78 -1.31
C ALA A 12 -3.90 5.91 -0.06
N LEU A 13 -4.87 4.98 -0.12
CA LEU A 13 -5.19 4.08 0.99
C LEU A 13 -4.33 2.81 0.97
N LEU A 14 -4.00 2.27 -0.22
CA LEU A 14 -3.13 1.10 -0.33
C LEU A 14 -1.68 1.42 0.02
N ALA A 15 -1.15 2.57 -0.38
CA ALA A 15 0.19 3.02 -0.01
C ALA A 15 0.33 3.18 1.51
N ALA A 16 -0.70 3.71 2.21
CA ALA A 16 -0.69 3.85 3.66
C ALA A 16 -0.80 2.50 4.41
N LEU A 17 -1.41 1.47 3.80
CA LEU A 17 -1.59 0.15 4.40
C LEU A 17 -0.41 -0.80 4.15
N ILE A 18 0.32 -0.63 3.05
CA ILE A 18 1.47 -1.47 2.70
C ILE A 18 2.72 -1.09 3.53
N VAL A 19 2.82 0.15 3.99
CA VAL A 19 3.90 0.63 4.88
C VAL A 19 3.73 0.12 6.33
N GLY A 20 2.52 -0.30 6.73
CA GLY A 20 2.17 -0.69 8.10
C GLY A 20 2.23 -2.20 8.42
N CYS A 21 2.78 -3.05 7.57
CA CYS A 21 2.79 -4.50 7.81
C CYS A 21 3.99 -4.96 8.65
N GLY A 22 3.97 -4.67 9.94
CA GLY A 22 4.70 -5.39 10.97
C GLY A 22 3.71 -5.99 11.96
N SER A 23 3.16 -7.15 11.68
CA SER A 23 2.68 -8.19 12.61
C SER A 23 1.43 -8.92 12.12
N SER A 24 1.59 -9.93 11.29
CA SER A 24 0.66 -11.06 11.29
C SER A 24 1.33 -12.20 12.06
N GLN A 25 0.74 -12.55 13.20
CA GLN A 25 1.09 -13.79 13.91
C GLN A 25 0.73 -14.98 13.04
N SER A 26 1.72 -15.59 12.42
CA SER A 26 1.66 -16.96 11.91
C SER A 26 2.65 -17.81 12.69
N ALA A 27 2.23 -19.05 13.00
CA ALA A 27 2.90 -20.04 13.83
C ALA A 27 4.40 -20.26 13.49
N PRO A 28 5.21 -20.77 14.44
CA PRO A 28 6.65 -20.81 14.32
C PRO A 28 7.09 -21.80 13.23
N ALA A 29 7.55 -21.28 12.10
CA ALA A 29 8.38 -22.01 11.18
C ALA A 29 9.82 -22.00 11.73
N GLN A 30 10.46 -23.17 11.71
CA GLN A 30 11.82 -23.39 12.18
C GLN A 30 12.79 -22.38 11.53
N GLU A 31 13.49 -21.63 12.36
CA GLU A 31 14.51 -20.68 11.96
C GLU A 31 15.63 -21.38 11.18
N PRO A 32 16.02 -20.92 9.98
CA PRO A 32 17.33 -21.26 9.44
C PRO A 32 18.38 -20.51 10.27
N SER A 33 19.34 -21.23 10.79
CA SER A 33 20.51 -20.72 11.49
C SER A 33 21.33 -19.83 10.54
N LEU A 34 21.02 -18.53 10.50
CA LEU A 34 21.88 -17.53 9.91
C LEU A 34 22.66 -16.87 11.03
N THR A 35 23.96 -16.83 10.89
CA THR A 35 24.89 -16.07 11.71
C THR A 35 24.38 -14.64 11.82
N THR A 36 23.58 -14.39 12.83
CA THR A 36 23.24 -13.05 13.29
C THR A 36 24.54 -12.38 13.65
N LEU A 37 24.94 -11.36 12.91
CA LEU A 37 25.81 -10.32 13.45
C LEU A 37 25.14 -9.91 14.75
N SER A 38 25.73 -10.32 15.89
CA SER A 38 25.06 -10.26 17.18
C SER A 38 24.77 -8.80 17.52
N ARG A 39 23.48 -8.41 17.46
CA ARG A 39 23.05 -7.20 18.18
C ARG A 39 23.57 -7.31 19.60
N PRO A 40 24.17 -6.25 20.18
CA PRO A 40 24.55 -6.28 21.59
C PRO A 40 23.31 -6.65 22.42
N PRO A 41 23.47 -7.48 23.48
CA PRO A 41 22.34 -7.91 24.30
C PRO A 41 21.61 -6.68 24.84
N ALA A 42 20.30 -6.60 24.59
CA ALA A 42 19.48 -5.51 25.09
C ALA A 42 19.42 -5.54 26.61
N SER A 43 19.49 -4.37 27.24
CA SER A 43 19.22 -4.27 28.66
C SER A 43 17.77 -4.67 28.99
N PRO A 44 17.46 -5.16 30.21
CA PRO A 44 16.09 -5.47 30.60
C PRO A 44 15.11 -4.31 30.38
N ASP A 45 15.56 -3.08 30.59
CA ASP A 45 14.76 -1.87 30.41
C ASP A 45 14.52 -1.59 28.92
N LEU A 46 15.49 -1.85 28.04
CA LEU A 46 15.30 -1.73 26.61
C LEU A 46 14.28 -2.76 26.09
N LEU A 47 14.37 -4.02 26.54
CA LEU A 47 13.37 -5.05 26.18
C LEU A 47 11.97 -4.71 26.69
N ARG A 48 11.88 -4.03 27.85
CA ARG A 48 10.61 -3.52 28.39
C ARG A 48 10.06 -2.39 27.52
N ALA A 49 10.91 -1.47 27.07
CA ALA A 49 10.53 -0.36 26.21
C ALA A 49 10.04 -0.86 24.84
N GLU A 50 10.74 -1.81 24.23
CA GLU A 50 10.31 -2.47 22.97
C GLU A 50 8.92 -3.11 23.10
N ARG A 51 8.67 -3.81 24.22
CA ARG A 51 7.36 -4.40 24.49
C ARG A 51 6.26 -3.34 24.63
N LEU A 52 6.54 -2.24 25.35
CA LEU A 52 5.59 -1.14 25.48
C LEU A 52 5.29 -0.49 24.15
N LEU A 53 6.28 -0.35 23.27
CA LEU A 53 6.10 0.16 21.91
C LEU A 53 5.20 -0.77 21.11
N ALA A 54 5.44 -2.09 21.17
CA ALA A 54 4.60 -3.09 20.50
C ALA A 54 3.15 -3.12 21.05
N GLU A 55 2.94 -2.77 22.33
CA GLU A 55 1.63 -2.60 22.94
C GLU A 55 0.95 -1.25 22.62
N GLY A 56 1.59 -0.39 21.82
CA GLY A 56 1.10 0.95 21.47
C GLY A 56 1.24 1.98 22.59
N LYS A 57 1.96 1.66 23.69
CA LYS A 57 2.23 2.58 24.81
C LYS A 57 3.44 3.46 24.50
N VAL A 58 3.30 4.25 23.42
CA VAL A 58 4.40 5.04 22.84
C VAL A 58 5.04 6.02 23.84
N PRO A 59 4.30 6.79 24.68
CA PRO A 59 4.92 7.72 25.60
C PRO A 59 5.82 7.04 26.66
N GLU A 60 5.38 5.89 27.18
CA GLU A 60 6.13 5.11 28.16
C GLU A 60 7.38 4.47 27.56
N ALA A 61 7.25 3.91 26.33
CA ALA A 61 8.37 3.35 25.60
C ALA A 61 9.44 4.42 25.33
N LYS A 62 9.04 5.57 24.78
CA LYS A 62 9.91 6.70 24.50
C LYS A 62 10.72 7.12 25.72
N ARG A 63 10.07 7.27 26.87
CA ARG A 63 10.74 7.64 28.13
C ARG A 63 11.84 6.63 28.51
N LEU A 64 11.58 5.33 28.35
CA LEU A 64 12.58 4.30 28.68
C LEU A 64 13.73 4.30 27.68
N PHE A 65 13.48 4.52 26.37
CA PHE A 65 14.55 4.68 25.39
C PHE A 65 15.41 5.93 25.68
N GLU A 66 14.80 7.06 26.03
CA GLU A 66 15.50 8.27 26.43
C GLU A 66 16.36 8.04 27.69
N GLN A 67 15.85 7.28 28.66
CA GLN A 67 16.62 6.91 29.86
C GLN A 67 17.80 6.00 29.51
N ALA A 68 17.61 4.98 28.65
CA ALA A 68 18.69 4.12 28.18
C ALA A 68 19.79 4.94 27.48
N LEU A 69 19.40 5.94 26.70
CA LEU A 69 20.34 6.83 26.00
C LEU A 69 20.99 7.87 26.94
N ALA A 70 20.39 8.18 28.08
CA ALA A 70 21.04 8.98 29.11
C ALA A 70 22.18 8.19 29.82
N ASP A 71 21.95 6.88 30.01
CA ASP A 71 22.96 5.97 30.60
C ASP A 71 24.04 5.59 29.58
N ASN A 72 23.64 5.31 28.34
CA ASN A 72 24.56 5.01 27.22
C ASN A 72 24.20 5.80 25.95
N PRO A 73 24.76 7.00 25.77
CA PRO A 73 24.46 7.85 24.62
C PRO A 73 24.84 7.27 23.24
N SER A 74 25.60 6.19 23.21
CA SER A 74 26.06 5.54 21.98
C SER A 74 25.35 4.21 21.72
N ASP A 75 24.27 3.91 22.42
CA ASP A 75 23.48 2.72 22.19
C ASP A 75 22.67 2.87 20.88
N VAL A 76 23.18 2.26 19.81
CA VAL A 76 22.60 2.35 18.46
C VAL A 76 21.23 1.68 18.39
N ARG A 77 20.99 0.64 19.20
CA ARG A 77 19.69 -0.03 19.28
C ARG A 77 18.66 0.87 19.94
N ALA A 78 19.02 1.49 21.08
CA ALA A 78 18.15 2.45 21.75
C ALA A 78 17.83 3.66 20.85
N LEU A 79 18.80 4.10 20.03
CA LEU A 79 18.56 5.18 19.05
C LEU A 79 17.59 4.75 17.94
N LEU A 80 17.73 3.52 17.41
CA LEU A 80 16.81 2.98 16.42
C LEU A 80 15.39 2.90 16.98
N ASP A 81 15.24 2.31 18.16
CA ASP A 81 13.94 2.08 18.78
C ASP A 81 13.30 3.40 19.26
N LEU A 82 14.10 4.39 19.69
CA LEU A 82 13.62 5.76 19.94
C LEU A 82 13.11 6.39 18.65
N GLY A 83 13.82 6.20 17.53
CA GLY A 83 13.36 6.65 16.20
C GLY A 83 11.97 6.10 15.87
N LEU A 84 11.76 4.79 16.03
CA LEU A 84 10.46 4.14 15.82
C LEU A 84 9.36 4.70 16.74
N ALA A 85 9.68 4.95 18.01
CA ALA A 85 8.73 5.55 18.95
C ALA A 85 8.39 7.01 18.59
N LEU A 86 9.35 7.75 18.07
CA LEU A 86 9.16 9.12 17.59
C LEU A 86 8.28 9.15 16.32
N GLU A 87 8.50 8.26 15.37
CA GLU A 87 7.61 8.09 14.22
C GLU A 87 6.17 7.77 14.65
N ALA A 88 6.01 6.80 15.55
CA ALA A 88 4.70 6.43 16.10
C ALA A 88 3.98 7.59 16.82
N SER A 89 4.74 8.58 17.30
CA SER A 89 4.20 9.81 17.90
C SER A 89 4.04 10.97 16.91
N GLY A 90 4.44 10.79 15.64
CA GLY A 90 4.40 11.83 14.60
C GLY A 90 5.55 12.84 14.67
N ASP A 91 6.58 12.62 15.48
CA ASP A 91 7.76 13.49 15.55
C ASP A 91 8.85 13.04 14.55
N TRP A 92 8.53 13.19 13.26
CA TRP A 92 9.38 12.79 12.15
C TRP A 92 10.76 13.45 12.16
N ALA A 93 10.84 14.71 12.60
CA ALA A 93 12.10 15.44 12.64
C ALA A 93 13.07 14.90 13.71
N SER A 94 12.56 14.49 14.85
CA SER A 94 13.36 13.86 15.91
C SER A 94 13.71 12.42 15.56
N ALA A 95 12.83 11.68 14.88
CA ALA A 95 13.10 10.34 14.37
C ALA A 95 14.26 10.36 13.35
N GLU A 96 14.25 11.30 12.38
CA GLU A 96 15.36 11.47 11.44
C GLU A 96 16.70 11.68 12.16
N LYS A 97 16.72 12.53 13.19
CA LYS A 97 17.94 12.78 13.98
C LYS A 97 18.42 11.52 14.71
N ALA A 98 17.50 10.74 15.27
CA ALA A 98 17.84 9.50 15.98
C ALA A 98 18.46 8.47 15.01
N TYR A 99 17.84 8.26 13.85
CA TYR A 99 18.35 7.33 12.83
C TYR A 99 19.70 7.79 12.25
N ARG A 100 19.86 9.07 11.92
CA ARG A 100 21.14 9.62 11.45
C ARG A 100 22.25 9.44 12.48
N ARG A 101 21.93 9.60 13.75
CA ARG A 101 22.89 9.36 14.83
C ARG A 101 23.24 7.87 14.94
N ALA A 102 22.26 6.97 14.81
CA ALA A 102 22.48 5.53 14.81
C ALA A 102 23.42 5.10 13.64
N THR A 103 23.15 5.59 12.41
CA THR A 103 23.99 5.30 11.23
C THR A 103 25.40 5.91 11.30
N THR A 104 25.56 7.01 12.05
CA THR A 104 26.87 7.64 12.28
C THR A 104 27.69 6.87 13.30
N LEU A 105 27.05 6.37 14.37
CA LEU A 105 27.72 5.61 15.42
C LEU A 105 28.07 4.19 14.98
N ASP A 106 27.19 3.56 14.21
CA ASP A 106 27.43 2.26 13.60
C ASP A 106 27.16 2.32 12.09
N PRO A 107 28.19 2.53 11.28
CA PRO A 107 28.08 2.54 9.81
C PRO A 107 27.74 1.19 9.17
N ASN A 108 27.64 0.12 9.97
CA ASN A 108 27.26 -1.23 9.51
C ASN A 108 25.85 -1.64 9.98
N PHE A 109 25.12 -0.77 10.61
CA PHE A 109 23.78 -1.06 11.14
C PHE A 109 22.72 -0.96 10.04
N ALA A 110 22.52 -2.02 9.27
CA ALA A 110 21.63 -2.06 8.11
C ALA A 110 20.20 -1.60 8.41
N GLU A 111 19.62 -2.01 9.54
CA GLU A 111 18.27 -1.63 9.94
C GLU A 111 18.12 -0.12 10.16
N ALA A 112 19.15 0.55 10.69
CA ALA A 112 19.10 2.00 10.86
C ALA A 112 19.11 2.74 9.51
N PHE A 113 19.91 2.25 8.55
CA PHE A 113 19.88 2.77 7.18
C PHE A 113 18.53 2.51 6.50
N ASN A 114 17.95 1.32 6.66
CA ASN A 114 16.61 1.03 6.14
C ASN A 114 15.57 2.01 6.69
N ASN A 115 15.50 2.18 8.02
CA ASN A 115 14.48 3.04 8.63
C ASN A 115 14.68 4.53 8.28
N LEU A 116 15.94 4.98 8.23
CA LEU A 116 16.24 6.32 7.71
C LEU A 116 15.78 6.49 6.26
N GLY A 117 16.05 5.49 5.41
CA GLY A 117 15.64 5.50 4.01
C GLY A 117 14.12 5.54 3.84
N VAL A 118 13.38 4.76 4.61
CA VAL A 118 11.90 4.79 4.61
C VAL A 118 11.38 6.18 5.00
N LEU A 119 11.88 6.71 6.11
CA LEU A 119 11.47 8.03 6.60
C LEU A 119 11.78 9.15 5.59
N LEU A 120 12.94 9.11 4.94
CA LEU A 120 13.33 10.07 3.90
C LEU A 120 12.44 9.95 2.65
N ARG A 121 12.05 8.72 2.27
CA ARG A 121 11.12 8.48 1.16
C ARG A 121 9.75 9.11 1.45
N GLU A 122 9.21 8.89 2.64
CA GLU A 122 7.93 9.49 3.07
C GLU A 122 8.01 11.03 3.14
N ALA A 123 9.18 11.58 3.45
CA ALA A 123 9.43 13.02 3.39
C ALA A 123 9.65 13.54 1.95
N GLY A 124 9.55 12.70 0.92
CA GLY A 124 9.77 13.06 -0.48
C GLY A 124 11.24 13.30 -0.87
N LYS A 125 12.19 12.99 0.01
CA LYS A 125 13.64 13.11 -0.23
C LYS A 125 14.17 11.86 -0.96
N LEU A 126 13.58 11.56 -2.12
CA LEU A 126 13.79 10.29 -2.83
C LEU A 126 15.26 9.94 -3.15
N PRO A 127 16.10 10.86 -3.64
CA PRO A 127 17.51 10.52 -3.92
C PRO A 127 18.27 10.07 -2.67
N GLU A 128 18.10 10.79 -1.55
CA GLU A 128 18.75 10.45 -0.29
C GLU A 128 18.19 9.16 0.32
N ALA A 129 16.86 8.95 0.21
CA ALA A 129 16.21 7.71 0.62
C ALA A 129 16.82 6.49 -0.09
N THR A 130 16.96 6.58 -1.40
CA THR A 130 17.56 5.49 -2.20
C THR A 130 18.98 5.19 -1.78
N GLU A 131 19.81 6.21 -1.55
CA GLU A 131 21.18 6.04 -1.07
C GLU A 131 21.23 5.26 0.27
N MET A 132 20.35 5.62 1.20
CA MET A 132 20.27 4.91 2.49
C MET A 132 19.79 3.47 2.33
N LEU A 133 18.80 3.23 1.47
CA LEU A 133 18.27 1.88 1.20
C LEU A 133 19.26 0.99 0.44
N GLU A 134 19.99 1.54 -0.54
CA GLU A 134 21.10 0.84 -1.22
C GLU A 134 22.17 0.44 -0.21
N ARG A 135 22.49 1.34 0.74
CA ARG A 135 23.46 1.04 1.79
C ARG A 135 22.95 -0.06 2.71
N ALA A 136 21.67 -0.05 3.10
CA ALA A 136 21.06 -1.11 3.92
C ALA A 136 21.15 -2.48 3.23
N VAL A 137 20.78 -2.56 1.94
CA VAL A 137 20.84 -3.79 1.14
C VAL A 137 22.28 -4.28 0.96
N ALA A 138 23.24 -3.35 0.80
CA ALA A 138 24.64 -3.72 0.67
C ALA A 138 25.24 -4.26 1.99
N LEU A 139 24.81 -3.71 3.13
CA LEU A 139 25.24 -4.15 4.47
C LEU A 139 24.65 -5.49 4.87
N ASP A 140 23.35 -5.64 4.65
CA ASP A 140 22.63 -6.90 4.90
C ASP A 140 21.76 -7.28 3.70
N PRO A 141 22.30 -8.09 2.77
CA PRO A 141 21.52 -8.59 1.64
C PRO A 141 20.33 -9.49 2.04
N ALA A 142 20.29 -10.00 3.28
CA ALA A 142 19.20 -10.81 3.81
C ALA A 142 18.07 -9.96 4.41
N LEU A 143 18.28 -8.67 4.62
CA LEU A 143 17.24 -7.73 5.09
C LEU A 143 16.23 -7.45 3.97
N VAL A 144 15.30 -8.38 3.79
CA VAL A 144 14.31 -8.34 2.68
C VAL A 144 13.48 -7.06 2.71
N ALA A 145 13.19 -6.53 3.90
CA ALA A 145 12.47 -5.26 4.06
C ALA A 145 13.21 -4.09 3.40
N ALA A 146 14.56 -4.02 3.51
CA ALA A 146 15.34 -2.96 2.88
C ALA A 146 15.26 -3.06 1.35
N ARG A 147 15.29 -4.27 0.81
CA ARG A 147 15.18 -4.52 -0.63
C ARG A 147 13.81 -4.12 -1.17
N PHE A 148 12.75 -4.48 -0.47
CA PHE A 148 11.39 -4.07 -0.82
C PHE A 148 11.22 -2.54 -0.78
N ASN A 149 11.75 -1.88 0.26
CA ASN A 149 11.72 -0.43 0.38
C ASN A 149 12.55 0.27 -0.71
N LEU A 150 13.67 -0.35 -1.14
CA LEU A 150 14.48 0.13 -2.25
C LEU A 150 13.70 0.05 -3.58
N ALA A 151 12.97 -1.05 -3.80
CA ALA A 151 12.09 -1.19 -4.97
C ALA A 151 11.05 -0.05 -5.02
N LEU A 152 10.37 0.23 -3.89
CA LEU A 152 9.41 1.34 -3.79
C LEU A 152 10.08 2.69 -4.08
N SER A 153 11.28 2.92 -3.56
CA SER A 153 12.01 4.17 -3.78
C SER A 153 12.44 4.36 -5.23
N TYR A 154 12.83 3.29 -5.92
CA TYR A 154 13.10 3.33 -7.36
C TYR A 154 11.84 3.57 -8.19
N GLU A 155 10.71 2.90 -7.84
CA GLU A 155 9.42 3.08 -8.51
C GLU A 155 8.97 4.55 -8.43
N GLU A 156 9.00 5.15 -7.23
CA GLU A 156 8.64 6.56 -7.03
C GLU A 156 9.53 7.54 -7.80
N GLN A 157 10.79 7.17 -8.09
CA GLN A 157 11.69 7.92 -8.96
C GLN A 157 11.49 7.66 -10.46
N GLY A 158 10.59 6.74 -10.83
CA GLY A 158 10.38 6.30 -12.21
C GLY A 158 11.50 5.41 -12.77
N LYS A 159 12.40 4.89 -11.92
CA LYS A 159 13.47 3.93 -12.28
C LYS A 159 12.89 2.51 -12.29
N LEU A 160 12.00 2.27 -13.28
CA LEU A 160 11.14 1.06 -13.29
C LEU A 160 11.94 -0.24 -13.44
N GLY A 161 13.05 -0.23 -14.19
CA GLY A 161 13.88 -1.43 -14.36
C GLY A 161 14.64 -1.82 -13.09
N GLU A 162 15.12 -0.82 -12.32
CA GLU A 162 15.73 -1.04 -11.02
C GLU A 162 14.69 -1.51 -9.99
N ALA A 163 13.51 -0.91 -9.99
CA ALA A 163 12.40 -1.31 -9.11
C ALA A 163 11.97 -2.76 -9.37
N GLU A 164 11.78 -3.14 -10.64
CA GLU A 164 11.42 -4.49 -11.05
C GLU A 164 12.43 -5.53 -10.53
N ARG A 165 13.72 -5.26 -10.71
CA ARG A 165 14.78 -6.16 -10.23
C ARG A 165 14.69 -6.36 -8.71
N GLU A 166 14.53 -5.29 -7.92
CA GLU A 166 14.46 -5.39 -6.47
C GLU A 166 13.14 -6.05 -6.00
N TYR A 167 12.02 -5.85 -6.71
CA TYR A 167 10.78 -6.59 -6.45
C TYR A 167 10.95 -8.09 -6.70
N LEU A 168 11.55 -8.48 -7.83
CA LEU A 168 11.78 -9.89 -8.16
C LEU A 168 12.68 -10.57 -7.13
N GLU A 169 13.78 -9.92 -6.73
CA GLU A 169 14.66 -10.42 -5.68
C GLU A 169 13.94 -10.54 -4.31
N THR A 170 12.99 -9.65 -4.03
CA THR A 170 12.14 -9.73 -2.83
C THR A 170 11.20 -10.93 -2.91
N ILE A 171 10.59 -11.15 -4.07
CA ILE A 171 9.69 -12.29 -4.35
C ILE A 171 10.42 -13.62 -4.20
N ASP A 172 11.65 -13.71 -4.70
CA ASP A 172 12.47 -14.94 -4.61
C ASP A 172 12.81 -15.29 -3.16
N ARG A 173 13.00 -14.29 -2.32
CA ARG A 173 13.30 -14.47 -0.88
C ARG A 173 12.08 -14.72 -0.02
N LEU A 174 10.93 -14.14 -0.38
CA LEU A 174 9.65 -14.29 0.30
C LEU A 174 8.56 -14.77 -0.68
N PRO A 175 8.68 -15.99 -1.23
CA PRO A 175 7.77 -16.46 -2.28
C PRO A 175 6.31 -16.60 -1.82
N GLY A 176 6.05 -16.67 -0.51
CA GLY A 176 4.73 -16.75 0.09
C GLY A 176 4.08 -15.39 0.40
N ASP A 177 4.80 -14.29 0.26
CA ASP A 177 4.25 -12.95 0.48
C ASP A 177 3.67 -12.39 -0.83
N PRO A 178 2.36 -12.09 -0.89
CA PRO A 178 1.73 -11.54 -2.08
C PRO A 178 2.07 -10.07 -2.33
N VAL A 179 2.50 -9.31 -1.31
CA VAL A 179 2.64 -7.85 -1.39
C VAL A 179 3.66 -7.42 -2.46
N PRO A 180 4.88 -7.96 -2.54
CA PRO A 180 5.82 -7.58 -3.58
C PRO A 180 5.32 -7.90 -5.01
N ARG A 181 4.59 -9.03 -5.18
CA ARG A 181 3.98 -9.39 -6.46
C ARG A 181 2.89 -8.41 -6.89
N ILE A 182 2.05 -8.00 -5.94
CA ILE A 182 0.98 -7.03 -6.20
C ILE A 182 1.58 -5.69 -6.59
N ASN A 183 2.59 -5.20 -5.86
CA ASN A 183 3.25 -3.93 -6.18
C ASN A 183 3.94 -3.98 -7.55
N LEU A 184 4.69 -5.04 -7.83
CA LEU A 184 5.29 -5.23 -9.16
C LEU A 184 4.23 -5.21 -10.26
N ALA A 185 3.11 -5.92 -10.07
CA ALA A 185 2.04 -5.94 -11.06
C ALA A 185 1.41 -4.56 -11.27
N MET A 186 1.20 -3.79 -10.20
CA MET A 186 0.63 -2.45 -10.30
C MET A 186 1.59 -1.48 -10.99
N MET A 187 2.90 -1.58 -10.72
CA MET A 187 3.95 -0.84 -11.43
C MET A 187 3.95 -1.19 -12.93
N LEU A 188 3.94 -2.50 -13.28
CA LEU A 188 3.90 -2.97 -14.66
C LEU A 188 2.66 -2.49 -15.41
N LEU A 189 1.47 -2.50 -14.76
CA LEU A 189 0.26 -1.91 -15.33
C LEU A 189 0.40 -0.40 -15.58
N GLY A 190 1.07 0.31 -14.70
CA GLY A 190 1.41 1.72 -14.88
C GLY A 190 2.36 1.97 -16.05
N ALA A 191 3.28 1.05 -16.27
CA ALA A 191 4.24 1.06 -17.39
C ALA A 191 3.63 0.58 -18.74
N GLY A 192 2.38 0.11 -18.74
CA GLY A 192 1.72 -0.41 -19.96
C GLY A 192 2.15 -1.82 -20.34
N GLN A 193 2.55 -2.64 -19.37
CA GLN A 193 2.97 -4.04 -19.50
C GLN A 193 1.94 -4.98 -18.82
N PRO A 194 0.69 -5.08 -19.36
CA PRO A 194 -0.37 -5.82 -18.69
C PRO A 194 -0.13 -7.34 -18.68
N GLU A 195 0.57 -7.90 -19.64
CA GLU A 195 0.85 -9.34 -19.74
C GLU A 195 1.70 -9.80 -18.55
N ASP A 196 2.80 -9.09 -18.26
CA ASP A 196 3.73 -9.39 -17.16
C ASP A 196 3.03 -9.15 -15.81
N ALA A 197 2.22 -8.08 -15.72
CA ALA A 197 1.41 -7.81 -14.54
C ALA A 197 0.43 -8.95 -14.21
N VAL A 198 -0.22 -9.51 -15.24
CA VAL A 198 -1.17 -10.63 -15.09
C VAL A 198 -0.49 -11.87 -14.49
N GLU A 199 0.73 -12.15 -14.90
CA GLU A 199 1.50 -13.27 -14.33
C GLU A 199 1.65 -13.11 -12.82
N GLN A 200 2.08 -11.94 -12.37
CA GLN A 200 2.27 -11.64 -10.95
C GLN A 200 0.95 -11.68 -10.16
N LEU A 201 -0.14 -11.11 -10.72
CA LEU A 201 -1.47 -11.13 -10.09
C LEU A 201 -2.04 -12.54 -9.96
N ARG A 202 -1.87 -13.38 -10.99
CA ARG A 202 -2.30 -14.78 -10.93
C ARG A 202 -1.53 -15.58 -9.89
N ALA A 203 -0.21 -15.31 -9.76
CA ALA A 203 0.61 -15.91 -8.72
C ALA A 203 0.21 -15.44 -7.31
N ALA A 204 -0.15 -14.15 -7.14
CA ALA A 204 -0.58 -13.60 -5.86
C ALA A 204 -1.99 -14.08 -5.42
N ARG A 205 -2.90 -14.32 -6.38
CA ARG A 205 -4.31 -14.66 -6.12
C ARG A 205 -4.57 -15.76 -5.08
N PRO A 206 -3.89 -16.91 -5.07
CA PRO A 206 -4.11 -17.94 -4.04
C PRO A 206 -3.64 -17.51 -2.65
N MET A 207 -2.72 -16.55 -2.55
CA MET A 207 -2.09 -16.11 -1.30
C MET A 207 -2.94 -15.09 -0.55
N VAL A 208 -3.82 -14.36 -1.24
CA VAL A 208 -4.64 -13.28 -0.65
C VAL A 208 -5.97 -13.77 -0.06
N ARG A 209 -6.20 -15.10 -0.02
CA ARG A 209 -7.42 -15.67 0.56
C ARG A 209 -7.50 -15.37 2.06
N GLY A 210 -8.59 -14.73 2.47
CA GLY A 210 -8.80 -14.30 3.85
C GLY A 210 -8.35 -12.87 4.12
N ASP A 211 -7.58 -12.26 3.22
CA ASP A 211 -7.24 -10.84 3.29
C ASP A 211 -8.09 -10.03 2.30
N VAL A 212 -9.02 -9.26 2.83
CA VAL A 212 -9.96 -8.46 2.04
C VAL A 212 -9.25 -7.35 1.27
N LEU A 213 -8.26 -6.69 1.88
CA LEU A 213 -7.57 -5.55 1.27
C LEU A 213 -6.66 -5.99 0.11
N LEU A 214 -5.89 -7.04 0.33
CA LEU A 214 -5.05 -7.61 -0.72
C LEU A 214 -5.89 -8.23 -1.85
N SER A 215 -7.06 -8.79 -1.53
CA SER A 215 -8.01 -9.28 -2.54
C SER A 215 -8.59 -8.13 -3.39
N ILE A 216 -8.83 -6.96 -2.81
CA ILE A 216 -9.24 -5.75 -3.56
C ILE A 216 -8.12 -5.37 -4.56
N ALA A 217 -6.87 -5.33 -4.10
CA ALA A 217 -5.72 -4.97 -4.94
C ALA A 217 -5.53 -5.93 -6.12
N VAL A 218 -5.62 -7.24 -5.87
CA VAL A 218 -5.58 -8.26 -6.94
C VAL A 218 -6.76 -8.12 -7.90
N GLY A 219 -7.97 -7.88 -7.39
CA GLY A 219 -9.17 -7.66 -8.19
C GLY A 219 -9.06 -6.42 -9.08
N GLU A 220 -8.62 -5.30 -8.52
CA GLU A 220 -8.34 -4.07 -9.27
C GLU A 220 -7.30 -4.31 -10.37
N GLY A 221 -6.17 -4.91 -10.00
CA GLY A 221 -5.10 -5.20 -10.95
C GLY A 221 -5.58 -6.05 -12.13
N LEU A 222 -6.30 -7.15 -11.86
CA LEU A 222 -6.88 -8.01 -12.91
C LEU A 222 -7.89 -7.24 -13.80
N ARG A 223 -8.75 -6.42 -13.21
CA ARG A 223 -9.68 -5.58 -13.96
C ARG A 223 -8.95 -4.57 -14.85
N ARG A 224 -7.92 -3.91 -14.32
CA ARG A 224 -7.08 -2.94 -15.08
C ARG A 224 -6.29 -3.62 -16.20
N ALA A 225 -5.88 -4.86 -16.00
CA ALA A 225 -5.26 -5.69 -17.03
C ALA A 225 -6.26 -6.19 -18.10
N GLY A 226 -7.55 -5.81 -18.02
CA GLY A 226 -8.57 -6.24 -18.99
C GLY A 226 -9.13 -7.63 -18.73
N LEU A 227 -8.98 -8.16 -17.52
CA LEU A 227 -9.45 -9.50 -17.10
C LEU A 227 -10.57 -9.44 -16.04
N PRO A 228 -11.68 -8.72 -16.29
CA PRO A 228 -12.74 -8.55 -15.29
C PRO A 228 -13.42 -9.88 -14.91
N ALA A 229 -13.42 -10.85 -15.80
CA ALA A 229 -13.94 -12.19 -15.54
C ALA A 229 -13.11 -12.96 -14.48
N GLU A 230 -11.80 -12.67 -14.38
CA GLU A 230 -10.94 -13.22 -13.32
C GLU A 230 -11.01 -12.37 -12.03
N ALA A 231 -11.21 -11.07 -12.14
CA ALA A 231 -11.34 -10.15 -11.01
C ALA A 231 -12.61 -10.42 -10.18
N THR A 232 -13.75 -10.60 -10.84
CA THR A 232 -15.06 -10.77 -10.19
C THR A 232 -15.07 -11.88 -9.13
N PRO A 233 -14.63 -13.11 -9.39
CA PRO A 233 -14.66 -14.18 -8.38
C PRO A 233 -13.71 -13.93 -7.19
N VAL A 234 -12.60 -13.19 -7.38
CA VAL A 234 -11.70 -12.79 -6.28
C VAL A 234 -12.44 -11.83 -5.36
N LEU A 235 -13.04 -10.78 -5.90
CA LEU A 235 -13.77 -9.75 -5.17
C LEU A 235 -15.05 -10.31 -4.50
N GLN A 236 -15.76 -11.22 -5.16
CA GLN A 236 -16.90 -11.91 -4.57
C GLN A 236 -16.49 -12.79 -3.38
N THR A 237 -15.32 -13.42 -3.45
CA THR A 237 -14.81 -14.20 -2.32
C THR A 237 -14.43 -13.30 -1.16
N ALA A 238 -13.76 -12.18 -1.44
CA ALA A 238 -13.46 -11.16 -0.44
C ALA A 238 -14.75 -10.62 0.21
N LEU A 239 -15.80 -10.36 -0.57
CA LEU A 239 -17.07 -9.87 -0.05
C LEU A 239 -17.74 -10.85 0.94
N ARG A 240 -17.63 -12.16 0.70
CA ARG A 240 -18.14 -13.16 1.65
C ARG A 240 -17.36 -13.25 2.96
N GLN A 241 -16.12 -12.78 2.97
CA GLN A 241 -15.20 -12.79 4.12
C GLN A 241 -15.11 -11.44 4.82
N ALA A 242 -15.60 -10.39 4.17
CA ALA A 242 -15.55 -9.03 4.70
C ALA A 242 -16.45 -8.87 5.94
N PRO A 243 -16.10 -7.95 6.86
CA PRO A 243 -16.99 -7.54 7.96
C PRO A 243 -18.26 -6.88 7.41
N GLU A 244 -19.28 -6.75 8.24
CA GLU A 244 -20.48 -6.00 7.94
C GLU A 244 -20.47 -4.64 8.70
N PRO A 245 -20.60 -3.50 8.02
CA PRO A 245 -20.70 -3.36 6.55
C PRO A 245 -19.34 -3.62 5.86
N PRO A 246 -19.35 -4.20 4.63
CA PRO A 246 -18.13 -4.45 3.89
C PRO A 246 -17.46 -3.14 3.46
N PRO A 247 -16.14 -3.10 3.22
CA PRO A 247 -15.45 -1.91 2.73
C PRO A 247 -16.11 -1.34 1.46
N THR A 248 -16.26 -0.02 1.40
CA THR A 248 -16.85 0.68 0.25
C THR A 248 -16.04 0.41 -1.02
N GLU A 249 -14.71 0.36 -0.89
CA GLU A 249 -13.77 0.07 -1.97
C GLU A 249 -13.99 -1.31 -2.58
N LEU A 250 -14.27 -2.32 -1.73
CA LEU A 250 -14.58 -3.66 -2.19
C LEU A 250 -15.84 -3.70 -3.03
N LEU A 251 -16.90 -3.01 -2.57
CA LEU A 251 -18.17 -2.93 -3.31
C LEU A 251 -17.99 -2.18 -4.64
N ALA A 252 -17.22 -1.12 -4.64
CA ALA A 252 -16.93 -0.32 -5.82
C ALA A 252 -16.12 -1.11 -6.87
N GLU A 253 -15.03 -1.77 -6.45
CA GLU A 253 -14.21 -2.58 -7.35
C GLU A 253 -14.98 -3.79 -7.90
N LEU A 254 -15.80 -4.44 -7.08
CA LEU A 254 -16.67 -5.51 -7.54
C LEU A 254 -17.67 -5.00 -8.60
N ALA A 255 -18.29 -3.85 -8.35
CA ALA A 255 -19.21 -3.24 -9.31
C ALA A 255 -18.51 -2.87 -10.63
N LEU A 256 -17.30 -2.34 -10.58
CA LEU A 256 -16.51 -2.01 -11.76
C LEU A 256 -16.09 -3.27 -12.55
N ALA A 257 -15.72 -4.35 -11.87
CA ALA A 257 -15.40 -5.63 -12.51
C ALA A 257 -16.64 -6.24 -13.18
N GLN A 258 -17.79 -6.23 -12.50
CA GLN A 258 -19.08 -6.68 -13.06
C GLN A 258 -19.52 -5.82 -14.25
N TYR A 259 -19.38 -4.50 -14.17
CA TYR A 259 -19.64 -3.58 -15.29
C TYR A 259 -18.77 -3.87 -16.51
N ALA A 260 -17.48 -4.12 -16.29
CA ALA A 260 -16.53 -4.44 -17.35
C ALA A 260 -16.81 -5.83 -17.98
N SER A 261 -17.33 -6.78 -17.19
CA SER A 261 -17.79 -8.10 -17.67
C SER A 261 -19.16 -8.04 -18.38
N GLY A 262 -19.88 -6.91 -18.31
CA GLY A 262 -21.21 -6.75 -18.90
C GLY A 262 -22.37 -7.19 -18.00
N ASP A 263 -22.12 -7.65 -16.78
CA ASP A 263 -23.16 -7.97 -15.79
C ASP A 263 -23.65 -6.68 -15.13
N LEU A 264 -24.52 -5.97 -15.85
CA LEU A 264 -24.96 -4.63 -15.46
C LEU A 264 -25.87 -4.62 -14.22
N ASP A 265 -26.65 -5.69 -14.02
CA ASP A 265 -27.58 -5.76 -12.89
C ASP A 265 -26.82 -6.01 -11.58
N ALA A 266 -25.84 -6.91 -11.60
CA ALA A 266 -24.95 -7.11 -10.47
C ALA A 266 -24.08 -5.87 -10.18
N ALA A 267 -23.59 -5.19 -11.24
CA ALA A 267 -22.83 -3.96 -11.10
C ALA A 267 -23.65 -2.84 -10.43
N GLU A 268 -24.92 -2.68 -10.85
CA GLU A 268 -25.84 -1.72 -10.21
C GLU A 268 -26.05 -2.05 -8.74
N ALA A 269 -26.34 -3.31 -8.43
CA ALA A 269 -26.58 -3.72 -7.04
C ALA A 269 -25.36 -3.46 -6.13
N SER A 270 -24.17 -3.80 -6.60
CA SER A 270 -22.91 -3.56 -5.86
C SER A 270 -22.62 -2.08 -5.70
N MET A 271 -22.74 -1.29 -6.77
CA MET A 271 -22.46 0.15 -6.76
C MET A 271 -23.48 0.91 -5.92
N ARG A 272 -24.74 0.53 -5.93
CA ARG A 272 -25.78 1.12 -5.08
C ARG A 272 -25.45 0.95 -3.59
N ARG A 273 -24.92 -0.21 -3.19
CA ARG A 273 -24.44 -0.42 -1.81
C ARG A 273 -23.26 0.48 -1.48
N ALA A 274 -22.27 0.60 -2.39
CA ALA A 274 -21.10 1.46 -2.22
C ALA A 274 -21.52 2.94 -2.05
N VAL A 275 -22.37 3.45 -2.95
CA VAL A 275 -22.90 4.82 -2.87
C VAL A 275 -23.73 5.04 -1.60
N GLY A 276 -24.46 4.02 -1.15
CA GLY A 276 -25.24 4.10 0.10
C GLY A 276 -24.37 4.25 1.36
N GLN A 277 -23.12 3.80 1.32
CA GLN A 277 -22.16 4.00 2.40
C GLN A 277 -21.43 5.35 2.33
N ASN A 278 -21.15 5.83 1.12
CA ASN A 278 -20.50 7.13 0.91
C ASN A 278 -21.14 7.88 -0.27
N GLU A 279 -22.23 8.57 0.02
CA GLU A 279 -22.98 9.34 -0.98
C GLU A 279 -22.25 10.61 -1.47
N LEU A 280 -21.24 11.06 -0.75
CA LEU A 280 -20.52 12.31 -1.05
C LEU A 280 -19.24 12.07 -1.86
N ASP A 281 -18.96 10.83 -2.27
CA ASP A 281 -17.83 10.52 -3.13
C ASP A 281 -18.16 10.78 -4.61
N PRO A 282 -17.51 11.75 -5.27
CA PRO A 282 -17.77 12.07 -6.68
C PRO A 282 -17.42 10.93 -7.62
N ALA A 283 -16.45 10.08 -7.28
CA ALA A 283 -16.05 8.93 -8.09
C ALA A 283 -17.12 7.84 -8.10
N LEU A 284 -17.70 7.54 -6.92
CA LEU A 284 -18.81 6.59 -6.80
C LEU A 284 -20.03 7.09 -7.54
N GLN A 285 -20.34 8.39 -7.42
CA GLN A 285 -21.47 9.00 -8.14
C GLN A 285 -21.28 8.92 -9.66
N TYR A 286 -20.08 9.21 -10.16
CA TYR A 286 -19.75 9.08 -11.57
C TYR A 286 -19.85 7.62 -12.06
N ALA A 287 -19.28 6.68 -11.30
CA ALA A 287 -19.32 5.25 -11.64
C ALA A 287 -20.76 4.73 -11.69
N TYR A 288 -21.58 5.10 -10.68
CA TYR A 288 -22.98 4.70 -10.64
C TYR A 288 -23.79 5.29 -11.82
N GLY A 289 -23.62 6.57 -12.09
CA GLY A 289 -24.22 7.21 -13.26
C GLY A 289 -23.83 6.53 -14.58
N SER A 290 -22.59 6.07 -14.69
CA SER A 290 -22.09 5.36 -15.87
C SER A 290 -22.69 3.97 -16.05
N ILE A 291 -22.89 3.22 -14.95
CA ILE A 291 -23.56 1.92 -14.95
C ILE A 291 -25.01 2.09 -15.37
N LEU A 292 -25.73 3.01 -14.76
CA LEU A 292 -27.14 3.31 -15.05
C LEU A 292 -27.35 3.76 -16.50
N ALA A 293 -26.43 4.56 -17.05
CA ALA A 293 -26.46 4.96 -18.44
C ALA A 293 -26.36 3.78 -19.39
N LYS A 294 -25.46 2.82 -19.09
CA LYS A 294 -25.29 1.61 -19.90
C LYS A 294 -26.51 0.68 -19.82
N GLN A 295 -27.24 0.70 -18.70
CA GLN A 295 -28.51 -0.02 -18.56
C GLN A 295 -29.70 0.69 -19.23
N GLY A 296 -29.50 1.90 -19.79
CA GLY A 296 -30.60 2.70 -20.35
C GLY A 296 -31.44 3.47 -19.33
N GLN A 297 -31.08 3.48 -18.05
CA GLN A 297 -31.77 4.22 -16.98
C GLN A 297 -31.36 5.70 -17.00
N LEU A 298 -31.58 6.38 -18.13
CA LEU A 298 -31.01 7.70 -18.44
C LEU A 298 -31.39 8.81 -17.42
N GLY A 299 -32.60 8.76 -16.88
CA GLY A 299 -33.04 9.73 -15.88
C GLY A 299 -32.21 9.68 -14.60
N LYS A 300 -32.04 8.47 -14.05
CA LYS A 300 -31.21 8.23 -12.86
C LYS A 300 -29.72 8.48 -13.15
N ALA A 301 -29.25 8.04 -14.32
CA ALA A 301 -27.86 8.26 -14.74
C ALA A 301 -27.51 9.77 -14.70
N ARG A 302 -28.36 10.61 -15.29
CA ARG A 302 -28.18 12.08 -15.28
C ARG A 302 -28.16 12.65 -13.87
N ALA A 303 -28.98 12.13 -12.95
CA ALA A 303 -29.01 12.60 -11.56
C ALA A 303 -27.67 12.34 -10.85
N HIS A 304 -27.14 11.12 -10.96
CA HIS A 304 -25.85 10.74 -10.34
C HIS A 304 -24.67 11.47 -10.99
N LEU A 305 -24.63 11.60 -12.32
CA LEU A 305 -23.57 12.35 -13.01
C LEU A 305 -23.58 13.84 -12.62
N ARG A 306 -24.74 14.49 -12.52
CA ARG A 306 -24.84 15.88 -12.01
C ARG A 306 -24.40 15.99 -10.56
N ARG A 307 -24.67 14.98 -9.74
CA ARG A 307 -24.22 14.94 -8.35
C ARG A 307 -22.70 14.85 -8.28
N ALA A 308 -22.04 14.03 -9.12
CA ALA A 308 -20.59 13.97 -9.22
C ALA A 308 -19.97 15.34 -9.54
N VAL A 309 -20.51 16.06 -10.54
CA VAL A 309 -20.06 17.43 -10.89
C VAL A 309 -20.25 18.41 -9.72
N LYS A 310 -21.37 18.30 -9.00
CA LYS A 310 -21.67 19.21 -7.88
C LYS A 310 -20.77 19.00 -6.67
N LEU A 311 -20.35 17.75 -6.41
CA LEU A 311 -19.56 17.39 -5.25
C LEU A 311 -18.10 17.85 -5.37
N ASP A 312 -17.54 17.82 -6.57
CA ASP A 312 -16.17 18.25 -6.86
C ASP A 312 -16.12 18.88 -8.26
N PRO A 313 -16.52 20.17 -8.39
CA PRO A 313 -16.69 20.83 -9.69
C PRO A 313 -15.40 20.91 -10.52
N ASP A 314 -14.26 21.01 -9.87
CA ASP A 314 -12.93 21.17 -10.50
C ASP A 314 -12.15 19.84 -10.55
N GLY A 315 -12.73 18.79 -10.03
CA GLY A 315 -12.08 17.48 -9.94
C GLY A 315 -12.19 16.64 -11.22
N PRO A 316 -11.41 15.59 -11.31
CA PRO A 316 -11.29 14.76 -12.53
C PRO A 316 -12.60 14.04 -12.90
N TYR A 317 -13.50 13.84 -11.94
CA TYR A 317 -14.78 13.20 -12.19
C TYR A 317 -15.83 14.18 -12.69
N ALA A 318 -15.71 15.49 -12.42
CA ALA A 318 -16.61 16.52 -12.95
C ALA A 318 -16.48 16.66 -14.46
N GLU A 319 -15.24 16.71 -14.98
CA GLU A 319 -14.99 16.75 -16.43
C GLU A 319 -15.60 15.52 -17.12
N ARG A 320 -15.30 14.32 -16.60
CA ARG A 320 -15.81 13.05 -17.14
C ARG A 320 -17.34 12.95 -17.07
N ALA A 321 -17.93 13.37 -15.95
CA ALA A 321 -19.38 13.36 -15.77
C ALA A 321 -20.05 14.35 -16.72
N SER A 322 -19.49 15.55 -16.90
CA SER A 322 -19.99 16.55 -17.82
C SER A 322 -19.96 16.05 -19.28
N ALA A 323 -18.82 15.49 -19.70
CA ALA A 323 -18.71 14.88 -21.03
C ALA A 323 -19.74 13.76 -21.23
N ARG A 324 -19.97 12.93 -20.20
CA ARG A 324 -20.97 11.86 -20.26
C ARG A 324 -22.39 12.40 -20.33
N LEU A 325 -22.70 13.47 -19.58
CA LEU A 325 -24.01 14.14 -19.62
C LEU A 325 -24.34 14.69 -21.02
N GLU A 326 -23.35 15.22 -21.75
CA GLU A 326 -23.55 15.66 -23.13
C GLU A 326 -23.96 14.50 -24.04
N THR A 327 -23.31 13.33 -23.91
CA THR A 327 -23.70 12.15 -24.70
C THR A 327 -25.09 11.60 -24.39
N LEU A 328 -25.65 11.94 -23.22
CA LEU A 328 -26.98 11.51 -22.80
C LEU A 328 -28.09 12.53 -23.12
N LYS A 329 -27.78 13.64 -23.78
CA LYS A 329 -28.77 14.65 -24.20
C LYS A 329 -29.54 14.23 -25.46
N ASN A 330 -28.95 13.35 -26.22
CA ASN A 330 -29.52 12.80 -27.46
C ASN A 330 -30.11 11.41 -27.19
#